data_399806d9661832e5f23a31666a53b852
#
_entry.id   399806d9661832e5f23a31666a53b852
#
_cell.length_a   1.000
_cell.length_b   1.000
_cell.length_c   1.000
_cell.angle_alpha   90.00
_cell.angle_beta   90.00
_cell.angle_gamma   90.00
#
_symmetry.space_group_name_H-M   'P 1'
#
loop_
_entity.id
_entity.type
_entity.pdbx_description
1 polymer ?
#
loop_
_entity_poly.entity_id
_entity_poly.type
_entity_poly.pdbx_seq_one_letter_code
_entity_poly.pdbx_strand_id
1 'polypeptide(L)'
;MDTPIFDCFDLNYKSPFGAIRQYQPSTFSLRFPKEWHVSDPTLVMFRPGEKERFIPLDITDTTTECNVFTCNFNPLHKGLHHYYFSLMIDGNRRYVKRSGARLGVLDNGELFQLTVFDKDMAAPDWIKGGIMYQIFPDRFCRSGEKHENVPTDRIIHENWEDTPFFRPDDRGIIRNNDYFAGDFKGIESKLPYLQSLGVTCIYLNPVFESYENHRYSTACYEHIDPMLGTDEDFEHLCKQAKTYGIDIILDGVFSHTGADSIYFNKFGRYGDHEGAYRDPDSKYKNWYCFSRYPFDYESWWGITTLPNVNENNPDYTEYICGENGILQRWIDKGARGWRLDVADELPDEFLDNLNKAVKAKGDDKVIYGEVWEDASNKESYGVRRRYLIGGQLDSVMNYPFKEAIINYCKYGDARGFEDGVMTILEHYPKPSADMLMNFLSTHDTERILTRLAGEDVGWHDREWQAERYLSPEQYVYGLSLLKCAMVLQFFLPGVPCIYYGDEAGLEGYKDPFNRRCYPWGKENIDMIDFTKQLAGIRKASKAFAQGEMKFLSCTPEECVFARIDKLNREAAVIFLNKSKYPKTFKLDDYMKDEYTDPKFLRKPHESEEKTIKLSPFDYGVLVCSI
;
A
#
# COMPACT_ATOMS: atom_id res chain seq x y z
N MET A 1 -23.44 -28.09 6.75
CA MET A 1 -22.28 -27.76 5.87
C MET A 1 -21.25 -28.81 6.21
N ASP A 2 -20.70 -29.48 5.21
CA ASP A 2 -19.65 -30.48 5.46
C ASP A 2 -18.43 -29.75 6.03
N THR A 3 -17.89 -30.25 7.14
CA THR A 3 -16.69 -29.72 7.77
C THR A 3 -15.53 -29.80 6.79
N PRO A 4 -14.80 -28.71 6.47
CA PRO A 4 -13.70 -28.77 5.52
C PRO A 4 -12.57 -29.66 6.04
N ILE A 5 -11.82 -30.29 5.13
CA ILE A 5 -10.64 -31.11 5.49
C ILE A 5 -9.56 -30.21 6.11
N PHE A 6 -9.37 -29.03 5.54
CA PHE A 6 -8.43 -27.99 5.98
C PHE A 6 -8.92 -26.62 5.54
N ASP A 7 -8.64 -25.61 6.35
CA ASP A 7 -8.93 -24.21 6.07
C ASP A 7 -7.85 -23.32 6.68
N CYS A 8 -6.98 -22.74 5.84
CA CYS A 8 -5.84 -21.94 6.33
C CYS A 8 -6.23 -20.61 6.98
N PHE A 9 -7.49 -20.16 6.83
CA PHE A 9 -7.99 -18.96 7.50
C PHE A 9 -8.62 -19.23 8.87
N ASP A 10 -8.89 -20.48 9.20
CA ASP A 10 -9.51 -20.85 10.46
C ASP A 10 -8.48 -21.38 11.48
N LEU A 11 -8.43 -20.74 12.65
CA LEU A 11 -7.51 -21.08 13.75
C LEU A 11 -7.64 -22.51 14.26
N ASN A 12 -8.77 -23.17 14.01
CA ASN A 12 -8.96 -24.59 14.33
C ASN A 12 -8.15 -25.52 13.41
N TYR A 13 -7.64 -25.01 12.29
CA TYR A 13 -6.84 -25.79 11.32
C TYR A 13 -5.40 -25.29 11.23
N LYS A 14 -5.19 -23.98 11.34
CA LYS A 14 -3.86 -23.37 11.32
C LYS A 14 -3.76 -22.27 12.39
N SER A 15 -2.90 -22.46 13.37
CA SER A 15 -2.70 -21.50 14.45
C SER A 15 -1.20 -21.24 14.68
N PRO A 16 -0.75 -19.96 14.76
CA PRO A 16 -1.55 -18.75 14.57
C PRO A 16 -2.01 -18.55 13.14
N PHE A 17 -2.95 -17.65 12.92
CA PHE A 17 -3.33 -17.16 11.59
C PHE A 17 -2.18 -16.37 10.95
N GLY A 18 -2.07 -16.48 9.62
CA GLY A 18 -1.17 -15.64 8.84
C GLY A 18 0.28 -16.11 8.83
N ALA A 19 1.17 -15.18 8.49
CA ALA A 19 2.60 -15.37 8.55
C ALA A 19 3.09 -15.55 10.00
N ILE A 20 4.17 -16.29 10.20
CA ILE A 20 4.70 -16.64 11.52
C ILE A 20 6.11 -16.11 11.70
N ARG A 21 6.46 -15.81 12.95
CA ARG A 21 7.83 -15.43 13.31
C ARG A 21 8.77 -16.63 13.27
N GLN A 22 10.01 -16.38 12.90
CA GLN A 22 11.08 -17.37 13.08
C GLN A 22 11.10 -17.84 14.56
N TYR A 23 11.19 -19.14 14.78
CA TYR A 23 11.11 -19.84 16.07
C TYR A 23 9.73 -19.82 16.76
N GLN A 24 8.71 -19.29 16.15
CA GLN A 24 7.35 -19.33 16.68
C GLN A 24 6.69 -20.67 16.29
N PRO A 25 6.29 -21.50 17.26
CA PRO A 25 5.56 -22.74 16.97
C PRO A 25 4.22 -22.45 16.28
N SER A 26 3.87 -23.29 15.31
CA SER A 26 2.59 -23.25 14.61
C SER A 26 1.97 -24.64 14.58
N THR A 27 0.67 -24.69 14.76
CA THR A 27 -0.10 -25.93 14.76
C THR A 27 -0.88 -26.04 13.46
N PHE A 28 -0.87 -27.24 12.87
CA PHE A 28 -1.65 -27.59 11.68
C PHE A 28 -2.53 -28.79 11.99
N SER A 29 -3.82 -28.72 11.63
CA SER A 29 -4.80 -29.77 11.91
C SER A 29 -5.60 -30.14 10.66
N LEU A 30 -5.80 -31.41 10.44
CA LEU A 30 -6.69 -31.97 9.42
C LEU A 30 -7.91 -32.61 10.08
N ARG A 31 -9.06 -32.52 9.43
CA ARG A 31 -10.29 -33.16 9.91
C ARG A 31 -10.85 -34.07 8.82
N PHE A 32 -11.10 -35.32 9.18
CA PHE A 32 -11.68 -36.32 8.28
C PHE A 32 -12.86 -37.01 8.92
N PRO A 33 -13.93 -37.35 8.15
CA PRO A 33 -15.00 -38.21 8.59
C PRO A 33 -14.49 -39.54 9.15
N LYS A 34 -15.12 -40.07 10.19
CA LYS A 34 -14.65 -41.30 10.83
C LYS A 34 -14.68 -42.53 9.92
N GLU A 35 -15.59 -42.53 8.97
CA GLU A 35 -15.73 -43.61 7.98
C GLU A 35 -14.56 -43.67 6.99
N TRP A 36 -13.72 -42.64 6.92
CA TRP A 36 -12.54 -42.64 6.10
C TRP A 36 -11.37 -43.27 6.87
N HIS A 37 -10.80 -44.37 6.33
CA HIS A 37 -9.66 -45.03 6.93
C HIS A 37 -8.38 -44.25 6.58
N VAL A 38 -8.14 -43.16 7.33
CA VAL A 38 -6.99 -42.30 7.13
C VAL A 38 -5.79 -42.83 7.93
N SER A 39 -4.65 -43.01 7.25
CA SER A 39 -3.36 -43.35 7.89
C SER A 39 -2.22 -42.50 7.31
N ASP A 40 -1.13 -42.41 8.07
CA ASP A 40 0.11 -41.71 7.73
C ASP A 40 -0.08 -40.25 7.29
N PRO A 41 -0.96 -39.43 7.92
CA PRO A 41 -1.10 -38.04 7.57
C PRO A 41 0.19 -37.27 7.92
N THR A 42 0.70 -36.54 6.92
CA THR A 42 2.01 -35.89 7.00
C THR A 42 1.92 -34.49 6.40
N LEU A 43 2.34 -33.48 7.13
CA LEU A 43 2.58 -32.15 6.60
C LEU A 43 3.92 -32.16 5.84
N VAL A 44 3.87 -31.83 4.57
CA VAL A 44 5.07 -31.68 3.71
C VAL A 44 5.33 -30.19 3.54
N MET A 45 6.48 -29.74 4.03
CA MET A 45 6.87 -28.33 4.06
C MET A 45 8.24 -28.13 3.42
N PHE A 46 8.40 -27.12 2.57
CA PHE A 46 9.68 -26.80 1.94
C PHE A 46 9.80 -25.34 1.56
N ARG A 47 11.01 -24.83 1.46
CA ARG A 47 11.31 -23.57 0.80
C ARG A 47 11.66 -23.79 -0.66
N PRO A 48 11.36 -22.86 -1.60
CA PRO A 48 11.75 -23.00 -3.00
C PRO A 48 13.24 -23.32 -3.14
N GLY A 49 13.57 -24.40 -3.90
CA GLY A 49 14.93 -24.87 -4.09
C GLY A 49 15.50 -25.75 -2.97
N GLU A 50 14.76 -26.02 -1.90
CA GLU A 50 15.18 -26.89 -0.80
C GLU A 50 14.44 -28.23 -0.78
N LYS A 51 14.99 -29.17 -0.02
CA LYS A 51 14.37 -30.48 0.18
C LYS A 51 13.10 -30.39 1.02
N GLU A 52 12.13 -31.20 0.70
CA GLU A 52 10.91 -31.37 1.48
C GLU A 52 11.21 -31.91 2.90
N ARG A 53 10.52 -31.37 3.87
CA ARG A 53 10.48 -31.84 5.27
C ARG A 53 9.13 -32.49 5.51
N PHE A 54 9.15 -33.68 6.10
CA PHE A 54 7.99 -34.49 6.38
C PHE A 54 7.73 -34.46 7.89
N ILE A 55 6.56 -33.99 8.30
CA ILE A 55 6.17 -33.83 9.70
C ILE A 55 4.88 -34.64 9.91
N PRO A 56 4.95 -35.80 10.60
CA PRO A 56 3.76 -36.60 10.86
C PRO A 56 2.72 -35.84 11.70
N LEU A 57 1.45 -36.10 11.41
CA LEU A 57 0.33 -35.65 12.24
C LEU A 57 -0.15 -36.82 13.09
N ASP A 58 -0.36 -36.58 14.39
CA ASP A 58 -0.93 -37.53 15.33
C ASP A 58 -2.43 -37.27 15.51
N ILE A 59 -3.20 -38.31 15.82
CA ILE A 59 -4.58 -38.16 16.24
C ILE A 59 -4.59 -37.46 17.61
N THR A 60 -5.21 -36.28 17.66
CA THR A 60 -5.29 -35.46 18.88
C THR A 60 -6.68 -35.38 19.46
N ASP A 61 -7.71 -35.58 18.62
CA ASP A 61 -9.10 -35.60 19.07
C ASP A 61 -9.94 -36.49 18.16
N THR A 62 -11.05 -36.98 18.72
CA THR A 62 -12.03 -37.79 18.01
C THR A 62 -13.42 -37.35 18.47
N THR A 63 -14.10 -36.56 17.64
CA THR A 63 -15.48 -36.13 17.87
C THR A 63 -16.45 -37.27 17.50
N THR A 64 -17.76 -37.03 17.62
CA THR A 64 -18.77 -37.97 17.13
C THR A 64 -18.70 -38.23 15.64
N GLU A 65 -18.26 -37.23 14.86
CA GLU A 65 -18.31 -37.22 13.40
C GLU A 65 -16.94 -37.30 12.71
N CYS A 66 -15.87 -36.76 13.32
CA CYS A 66 -14.58 -36.62 12.70
C CYS A 66 -13.42 -37.09 13.58
N ASN A 67 -12.35 -37.55 12.94
CA ASN A 67 -11.00 -37.65 13.50
C ASN A 67 -10.22 -36.38 13.21
N VAL A 68 -9.50 -35.85 14.19
CA VAL A 68 -8.64 -34.66 14.09
C VAL A 68 -7.18 -35.10 14.21
N PHE A 69 -6.40 -34.77 13.21
CA PHE A 69 -4.95 -35.05 13.15
C PHE A 69 -4.19 -33.74 13.25
N THR A 70 -3.20 -33.66 14.13
CA THR A 70 -2.50 -32.40 14.42
C THR A 70 -0.98 -32.60 14.44
N CYS A 71 -0.22 -31.63 13.94
CA CYS A 71 1.21 -31.53 14.14
C CYS A 71 1.63 -30.11 14.53
N ASN A 72 2.84 -30.00 15.08
CA ASN A 72 3.49 -28.73 15.34
C ASN A 72 4.66 -28.54 14.38
N PHE A 73 4.73 -27.35 13.79
CA PHE A 73 5.85 -26.89 12.98
C PHE A 73 6.58 -25.75 13.70
N ASN A 74 7.90 -25.89 13.82
CA ASN A 74 8.77 -24.84 14.38
C ASN A 74 9.73 -24.36 13.28
N PRO A 75 9.55 -23.15 12.73
CA PRO A 75 10.38 -22.62 11.65
C PRO A 75 11.74 -22.17 12.16
N LEU A 76 12.81 -22.72 11.62
CA LEU A 76 14.18 -22.34 11.95
C LEU A 76 14.73 -21.23 11.05
N HIS A 77 14.18 -21.09 9.84
CA HIS A 77 14.66 -20.18 8.82
C HIS A 77 13.54 -19.29 8.33
N LYS A 78 13.81 -17.99 8.18
CA LYS A 78 12.91 -17.04 7.55
C LYS A 78 12.84 -17.26 6.02
N GLY A 79 11.76 -16.86 5.41
CA GLY A 79 11.52 -16.96 3.97
C GLY A 79 10.14 -17.48 3.63
N LEU A 80 9.88 -17.57 2.33
CA LEU A 80 8.67 -18.17 1.79
C LEU A 80 8.77 -19.69 1.89
N HIS A 81 7.75 -20.32 2.48
CA HIS A 81 7.54 -21.75 2.54
C HIS A 81 6.30 -22.11 1.74
N HIS A 82 6.34 -23.28 1.10
CA HIS A 82 5.18 -23.94 0.53
C HIS A 82 4.87 -25.20 1.31
N TYR A 83 3.58 -25.55 1.39
CA TYR A 83 3.18 -26.78 2.06
C TYR A 83 1.94 -27.41 1.42
N TYR A 84 1.79 -28.70 1.66
CA TYR A 84 0.65 -29.52 1.38
C TYR A 84 0.62 -30.69 2.39
N PHE A 85 -0.45 -31.48 2.37
CA PHE A 85 -0.49 -32.68 3.20
C PHE A 85 -0.53 -33.94 2.33
N SER A 86 0.16 -34.99 2.76
CA SER A 86 0.17 -36.32 2.17
C SER A 86 -0.37 -37.31 3.17
N LEU A 87 -1.24 -38.22 2.74
CA LEU A 87 -1.91 -39.21 3.60
C LEU A 87 -2.34 -40.43 2.79
N MET A 88 -2.74 -41.49 3.48
CA MET A 88 -3.39 -42.65 2.87
C MET A 88 -4.87 -42.63 3.23
N ILE A 89 -5.77 -42.85 2.27
CA ILE A 89 -7.19 -43.10 2.46
C ILE A 89 -7.52 -44.45 1.80
N ASP A 90 -8.04 -45.38 2.59
CA ASP A 90 -8.36 -46.74 2.13
C ASP A 90 -7.21 -47.43 1.36
N GLY A 91 -5.98 -47.20 1.86
CA GLY A 91 -4.75 -47.75 1.25
C GLY A 91 -4.24 -47.01 0.01
N ASN A 92 -4.89 -45.95 -0.43
CA ASN A 92 -4.47 -45.11 -1.56
C ASN A 92 -3.83 -43.82 -1.09
N ARG A 93 -2.68 -43.42 -1.68
CA ARG A 93 -2.02 -42.16 -1.40
C ARG A 93 -2.82 -41.00 -1.97
N ARG A 94 -3.10 -40.01 -1.12
CA ARG A 94 -3.84 -38.81 -1.47
C ARG A 94 -3.10 -37.57 -0.94
N TYR A 95 -3.42 -36.45 -1.52
CA TYR A 95 -2.80 -35.17 -1.16
C TYR A 95 -3.88 -34.15 -0.86
N VAL A 96 -3.71 -33.36 0.22
CA VAL A 96 -4.56 -32.19 0.49
C VAL A 96 -3.81 -30.96 0.03
N LYS A 97 -4.39 -30.27 -0.94
CA LYS A 97 -3.83 -29.06 -1.56
C LYS A 97 -4.86 -27.93 -1.54
N ARG A 98 -4.41 -26.70 -1.72
CA ARG A 98 -5.24 -25.51 -1.67
C ARG A 98 -6.15 -25.37 -2.89
N SER A 99 -7.43 -25.11 -2.64
CA SER A 99 -8.43 -24.71 -3.64
C SER A 99 -8.99 -23.35 -3.29
N GLY A 100 -9.05 -22.45 -4.27
CA GLY A 100 -9.39 -21.06 -4.03
C GLY A 100 -8.41 -20.38 -3.09
N ALA A 101 -8.88 -19.48 -2.24
CA ALA A 101 -8.04 -18.74 -1.32
C ALA A 101 -7.58 -19.56 -0.11
N ARG A 102 -8.40 -20.54 0.39
CA ARG A 102 -8.24 -21.06 1.75
C ARG A 102 -8.43 -22.55 1.95
N LEU A 103 -9.29 -23.21 1.14
CA LEU A 103 -9.75 -24.56 1.47
C LEU A 103 -8.78 -25.65 1.00
N GLY A 104 -8.61 -26.69 1.80
CA GLY A 104 -7.94 -27.92 1.43
C GLY A 104 -8.88 -28.89 0.73
N VAL A 105 -8.49 -29.37 -0.45
CA VAL A 105 -9.18 -30.38 -1.24
C VAL A 105 -8.27 -31.54 -1.58
N LEU A 106 -8.82 -32.71 -1.83
CA LEU A 106 -8.04 -33.90 -2.20
C LEU A 106 -7.56 -33.83 -3.64
N ASP A 107 -6.26 -34.06 -3.83
CA ASP A 107 -5.51 -34.27 -5.06
C ASP A 107 -5.47 -33.10 -6.06
N ASN A 108 -6.54 -32.32 -6.16
CA ASN A 108 -6.62 -31.20 -7.10
C ASN A 108 -6.41 -29.87 -6.35
N GLY A 109 -5.44 -29.09 -6.76
CA GLY A 109 -5.19 -27.78 -6.15
C GLY A 109 -3.74 -27.35 -6.25
N GLU A 110 -3.47 -26.22 -5.64
CA GLU A 110 -2.15 -25.60 -5.56
C GLU A 110 -1.52 -25.84 -4.19
N LEU A 111 -0.26 -25.46 -4.04
CA LEU A 111 0.39 -25.46 -2.74
C LEU A 111 -0.17 -24.36 -1.86
N PHE A 112 -0.23 -24.62 -0.56
CA PHE A 112 -0.41 -23.56 0.42
C PHE A 112 0.89 -22.77 0.58
N GLN A 113 0.78 -21.52 1.00
CA GLN A 113 1.90 -20.64 1.31
C GLN A 113 2.02 -20.41 2.80
N LEU A 114 3.23 -20.25 3.31
CA LEU A 114 3.52 -19.79 4.66
C LEU A 114 4.73 -18.86 4.62
N THR A 115 4.55 -17.61 4.98
CA THR A 115 5.65 -16.66 5.16
C THR A 115 6.21 -16.77 6.58
N VAL A 116 7.51 -17.04 6.68
CA VAL A 116 8.25 -16.98 7.95
C VAL A 116 9.12 -15.74 7.94
N PHE A 117 8.89 -14.83 8.90
CA PHE A 117 9.58 -13.55 8.96
C PHE A 117 10.52 -13.45 10.17
N ASP A 118 11.38 -12.43 10.15
CA ASP A 118 12.39 -12.21 11.19
C ASP A 118 11.75 -12.05 12.57
N LYS A 119 12.35 -12.72 13.57
CA LYS A 119 11.86 -12.70 14.96
C LYS A 119 11.81 -11.30 15.59
N ASP A 120 12.68 -10.40 15.16
CA ASP A 120 12.82 -9.05 15.70
C ASP A 120 12.03 -7.99 14.90
N MET A 121 11.38 -8.38 13.81
CA MET A 121 10.59 -7.45 12.97
C MET A 121 9.43 -6.86 13.75
N ALA A 122 9.33 -5.52 13.76
CA ALA A 122 8.28 -4.77 14.43
C ALA A 122 7.84 -3.55 13.59
N ALA A 123 6.59 -3.14 13.74
CA ALA A 123 6.08 -1.91 13.18
C ALA A 123 6.28 -0.75 14.18
N PRO A 124 6.81 0.40 13.76
CA PRO A 124 6.90 1.59 14.61
C PRO A 124 5.51 2.06 15.06
N ASP A 125 5.38 2.44 16.34
CA ASP A 125 4.08 2.81 16.91
C ASP A 125 3.50 4.10 16.32
N TRP A 126 4.37 5.02 15.86
CA TRP A 126 3.93 6.31 15.33
C TRP A 126 3.09 6.22 14.05
N ILE A 127 3.30 5.15 13.24
CA ILE A 127 2.58 4.97 11.97
C ILE A 127 1.33 4.10 12.14
N LYS A 128 1.37 3.12 13.09
CA LYS A 128 0.20 2.26 13.35
C LYS A 128 -1.00 3.06 13.83
N GLY A 129 -2.16 2.81 13.24
CA GLY A 129 -3.39 3.54 13.58
C GLY A 129 -3.46 4.98 13.06
N GLY A 130 -2.37 5.48 12.45
CA GLY A 130 -2.30 6.78 11.81
C GLY A 130 -3.08 6.88 10.50
N ILE A 131 -2.98 8.05 9.88
CA ILE A 131 -3.55 8.37 8.56
C ILE A 131 -2.45 9.03 7.75
N MET A 132 -2.18 8.49 6.56
CA MET A 132 -1.24 9.03 5.60
C MET A 132 -1.98 9.91 4.58
N TYR A 133 -1.28 10.93 4.07
CA TYR A 133 -1.80 11.80 3.04
C TYR A 133 -0.73 11.99 1.96
N GLN A 134 -1.03 11.55 0.74
CA GLN A 134 -0.13 11.68 -0.40
C GLN A 134 -0.30 13.03 -1.06
N ILE A 135 0.79 13.78 -1.21
CA ILE A 135 0.83 15.08 -1.87
C ILE A 135 1.67 15.02 -3.14
N PHE A 136 1.10 15.48 -4.24
CA PHE A 136 1.83 15.86 -5.44
C PHE A 136 2.18 17.36 -5.31
N PRO A 137 3.43 17.71 -4.96
CA PRO A 137 3.74 19.05 -4.42
C PRO A 137 3.34 20.20 -5.35
N ASP A 138 3.61 20.07 -6.65
CA ASP A 138 3.27 21.09 -7.66
C ASP A 138 1.77 21.42 -7.75
N ARG A 139 0.91 20.50 -7.33
CA ARG A 139 -0.54 20.56 -7.55
C ARG A 139 -1.38 20.70 -6.27
N PHE A 140 -0.73 20.78 -5.10
CA PHE A 140 -1.46 20.83 -3.83
C PHE A 140 -1.79 22.25 -3.39
N CYS A 141 -0.78 23.10 -3.20
CA CYS A 141 -0.97 24.49 -2.80
C CYS A 141 0.25 25.33 -3.17
N ARG A 142 0.02 26.50 -3.75
CA ARG A 142 1.07 27.48 -4.02
C ARG A 142 1.06 28.59 -2.96
N SER A 143 2.23 29.01 -2.49
CA SER A 143 2.38 30.16 -1.60
C SER A 143 2.21 31.50 -2.33
N GLY A 144 2.55 31.54 -3.61
CA GLY A 144 2.64 32.74 -4.42
C GLY A 144 3.97 33.48 -4.28
N GLU A 145 4.91 32.93 -3.50
CA GLU A 145 6.26 33.47 -3.42
C GLU A 145 7.07 33.18 -4.69
N LYS A 146 8.02 34.05 -5.01
CA LYS A 146 8.97 33.81 -6.11
C LYS A 146 10.14 33.03 -5.56
N HIS A 147 10.42 31.90 -6.20
CA HIS A 147 11.61 31.09 -5.91
C HIS A 147 12.81 31.58 -6.75
N GLU A 148 13.99 31.52 -6.17
CA GLU A 148 15.24 31.80 -6.87
C GLU A 148 15.75 30.57 -7.63
N ASN A 149 16.60 30.79 -8.63
CA ASN A 149 17.24 29.74 -9.44
C ASN A 149 16.28 28.82 -10.20
N VAL A 150 15.03 29.22 -10.39
CA VAL A 150 14.07 28.46 -11.21
C VAL A 150 14.56 28.44 -12.66
N PRO A 151 14.68 27.26 -13.30
CA PRO A 151 15.07 27.15 -14.69
C PRO A 151 14.08 27.88 -15.63
N THR A 152 14.62 28.56 -16.65
CA THR A 152 13.81 29.40 -17.55
C THR A 152 12.96 28.63 -18.56
N ASP A 153 13.13 27.33 -18.65
CA ASP A 153 12.40 26.41 -19.52
C ASP A 153 11.14 25.81 -18.87
N ARG A 154 10.80 26.27 -17.66
CA ARG A 154 9.56 25.92 -16.96
C ARG A 154 8.42 26.79 -17.49
N ILE A 155 7.29 26.17 -17.78
CA ILE A 155 6.06 26.85 -18.19
C ILE A 155 5.11 26.86 -16.98
N ILE A 156 4.86 28.05 -16.43
CA ILE A 156 4.03 28.18 -15.24
C ILE A 156 2.60 28.55 -15.67
N HIS A 157 1.62 27.75 -15.26
CA HIS A 157 0.21 28.06 -15.43
C HIS A 157 -0.18 29.27 -14.59
N GLU A 158 -0.79 30.28 -15.22
CA GLU A 158 -1.30 31.44 -14.53
C GLU A 158 -2.54 31.09 -13.70
N ASN A 159 -3.43 30.25 -14.26
CA ASN A 159 -4.65 29.81 -13.61
C ASN A 159 -4.46 28.44 -12.94
N TRP A 160 -4.77 28.37 -11.65
CA TRP A 160 -4.70 27.15 -10.83
C TRP A 160 -5.63 26.03 -11.31
N GLU A 161 -6.67 26.37 -12.06
CA GLU A 161 -7.69 25.43 -12.55
C GLU A 161 -7.44 24.94 -13.97
N ASP A 162 -6.35 25.36 -14.61
CA ASP A 162 -6.02 24.91 -15.97
C ASP A 162 -5.90 23.38 -16.03
N THR A 163 -6.16 22.84 -17.20
CA THR A 163 -5.86 21.44 -17.49
C THR A 163 -4.36 21.28 -17.70
N PRO A 164 -3.68 20.32 -17.03
CA PRO A 164 -2.28 20.01 -17.28
C PRO A 164 -2.02 19.72 -18.76
N PHE A 165 -0.82 20.05 -19.26
CA PHE A 165 -0.45 19.77 -20.64
C PHE A 165 -0.42 18.26 -20.89
N PHE A 166 -1.06 17.82 -21.95
CA PHE A 166 -1.18 16.41 -22.32
C PHE A 166 -0.93 16.15 -23.81
N ARG A 167 -0.85 17.23 -24.61
CA ARG A 167 -0.57 17.13 -26.05
C ARG A 167 0.92 17.15 -26.30
N PRO A 168 1.44 16.33 -27.24
CA PRO A 168 2.81 16.40 -27.64
C PRO A 168 3.10 17.73 -28.34
N ASP A 169 4.35 18.17 -28.26
CA ASP A 169 4.87 19.30 -29.02
C ASP A 169 4.99 18.97 -30.53
N ASP A 170 5.44 19.94 -31.34
CA ASP A 170 5.61 19.79 -32.81
C ASP A 170 6.57 18.65 -33.20
N ARG A 171 7.34 18.11 -32.26
CA ARG A 171 8.25 16.96 -32.44
C ARG A 171 7.63 15.65 -31.96
N GLY A 172 6.39 15.66 -31.50
CA GLY A 172 5.71 14.49 -30.95
C GLY A 172 6.13 14.14 -29.52
N ILE A 173 6.73 15.06 -28.76
CA ILE A 173 7.25 14.84 -27.41
C ILE A 173 6.34 15.49 -26.37
N ILE A 174 5.94 14.73 -25.35
CA ILE A 174 5.31 15.26 -24.15
C ILE A 174 6.44 15.60 -23.18
N ARG A 175 6.55 16.87 -22.77
CA ARG A 175 7.69 17.38 -22.04
C ARG A 175 7.53 17.37 -20.53
N ASN A 176 6.29 17.32 -20.03
CA ASN A 176 5.98 17.39 -18.60
C ASN A 176 6.65 18.60 -17.89
N ASN A 177 6.82 19.72 -18.59
CA ASN A 177 7.50 20.91 -18.09
C ASN A 177 6.53 22.07 -17.79
N ASP A 178 5.25 21.76 -17.66
CA ASP A 178 4.20 22.66 -17.20
C ASP A 178 4.02 22.53 -15.67
N TYR A 179 4.03 23.66 -15.00
CA TYR A 179 3.98 23.74 -13.54
C TYR A 179 2.84 24.63 -13.07
N PHE A 180 2.25 24.28 -11.92
CA PHE A 180 1.26 25.10 -11.22
C PHE A 180 1.87 25.86 -10.04
N ALA A 181 3.15 25.66 -9.80
CA ALA A 181 3.93 26.32 -8.76
C ALA A 181 3.43 26.07 -7.34
N GLY A 182 2.89 24.87 -7.05
CA GLY A 182 2.75 24.39 -5.69
C GLY A 182 4.13 24.22 -5.05
N ASP A 183 4.25 24.57 -3.76
CA ASP A 183 5.55 24.65 -3.08
C ASP A 183 5.47 24.25 -1.59
N PHE A 184 6.62 24.16 -0.91
CA PHE A 184 6.68 23.75 0.50
C PHE A 184 5.98 24.74 1.43
N LYS A 185 6.06 26.03 1.19
CA LYS A 185 5.36 27.05 1.99
C LYS A 185 3.85 26.97 1.80
N GLY A 186 3.40 26.64 0.59
CA GLY A 186 2.01 26.32 0.31
C GLY A 186 1.54 25.10 1.10
N ILE A 187 2.34 24.00 1.10
CA ILE A 187 2.04 22.81 1.92
C ILE A 187 2.01 23.17 3.41
N GLU A 188 3.00 23.93 3.88
CA GLU A 188 3.08 24.38 5.27
C GLU A 188 1.83 25.16 5.69
N SER A 189 1.34 26.06 4.85
CA SER A 189 0.12 26.84 5.11
C SER A 189 -1.13 25.95 5.29
N LYS A 190 -1.10 24.70 4.83
CA LYS A 190 -2.20 23.73 4.91
C LYS A 190 -2.02 22.68 6.00
N LEU A 191 -0.97 22.74 6.82
CA LEU A 191 -0.79 21.83 7.96
C LEU A 191 -1.97 21.84 8.94
N PRO A 192 -2.59 22.99 9.28
CA PRO A 192 -3.81 23.00 10.10
C PRO A 192 -4.97 22.22 9.45
N TYR A 193 -5.14 22.33 8.13
CA TYR A 193 -6.14 21.57 7.39
C TYR A 193 -5.86 20.06 7.48
N LEU A 194 -4.63 19.64 7.19
CA LEU A 194 -4.22 18.23 7.27
C LEU A 194 -4.37 17.65 8.67
N GLN A 195 -4.00 18.41 9.70
CA GLN A 195 -4.25 18.03 11.09
C GLN A 195 -5.75 17.85 11.37
N SER A 196 -6.60 18.72 10.83
CA SER A 196 -8.05 18.62 11.01
C SER A 196 -8.66 17.37 10.37
N LEU A 197 -8.02 16.82 9.33
CA LEU A 197 -8.35 15.53 8.72
C LEU A 197 -7.78 14.32 9.51
N GLY A 198 -7.05 14.57 10.59
CA GLY A 198 -6.42 13.52 11.38
C GLY A 198 -5.14 12.95 10.78
N VAL A 199 -4.55 13.60 9.78
CA VAL A 199 -3.30 13.17 9.14
C VAL A 199 -2.16 13.13 10.15
N THR A 200 -1.40 12.04 10.15
CA THR A 200 -0.21 11.84 11.00
C THR A 200 1.06 11.65 10.19
N CYS A 201 0.94 11.40 8.89
CA CYS A 201 2.06 11.22 7.99
C CYS A 201 1.73 11.83 6.62
N ILE A 202 2.63 12.64 6.08
CA ILE A 202 2.59 13.09 4.69
C ILE A 202 3.57 12.24 3.89
N TYR A 203 3.11 11.66 2.79
CA TYR A 203 3.94 11.11 1.74
C TYR A 203 4.04 12.13 0.61
N LEU A 204 5.24 12.65 0.37
CA LEU A 204 5.53 13.57 -0.73
C LEU A 204 5.97 12.78 -1.97
N ASN A 205 5.28 12.96 -3.10
CA ASN A 205 5.85 12.58 -4.41
C ASN A 205 7.19 13.28 -4.61
N PRO A 206 8.05 12.87 -5.59
CA PRO A 206 9.42 13.31 -5.66
C PRO A 206 9.62 14.82 -5.55
N VAL A 207 10.61 15.22 -4.75
CA VAL A 207 10.88 16.63 -4.41
C VAL A 207 12.25 17.13 -4.89
N PHE A 208 13.10 16.23 -5.39
CA PHE A 208 14.44 16.57 -5.80
C PHE A 208 14.46 17.31 -7.14
N GLU A 209 15.56 18.03 -7.40
CA GLU A 209 15.74 18.75 -8.66
C GLU A 209 15.45 17.81 -9.85
N SER A 210 14.60 18.28 -10.77
CA SER A 210 14.20 17.55 -11.96
C SER A 210 13.75 18.51 -13.05
N TYR A 211 13.81 18.07 -14.29
CA TYR A 211 13.25 18.81 -15.42
C TYR A 211 11.73 18.71 -15.49
N GLU A 212 11.18 17.54 -15.18
CA GLU A 212 9.76 17.23 -15.33
C GLU A 212 8.98 17.53 -14.04
N ASN A 213 7.74 17.96 -14.20
CA ASN A 213 6.86 18.39 -13.10
C ASN A 213 6.56 17.29 -12.07
N HIS A 214 6.61 16.03 -12.48
CA HIS A 214 6.44 14.87 -11.61
C HIS A 214 7.71 14.49 -10.83
N ARG A 215 8.87 14.96 -11.26
CA ARG A 215 10.19 14.77 -10.63
C ARG A 215 10.69 13.32 -10.52
N TYR A 216 10.06 12.37 -11.21
CA TYR A 216 10.60 11.01 -11.32
C TYR A 216 11.86 10.93 -12.19
N SER A 217 12.14 11.93 -13.01
CA SER A 217 13.41 12.11 -13.73
C SER A 217 14.41 12.92 -12.90
N THR A 218 14.88 12.36 -11.77
CA THR A 218 15.76 13.06 -10.83
C THR A 218 17.02 13.59 -11.52
N ALA A 219 17.28 14.88 -11.39
CA ALA A 219 18.47 15.56 -11.93
C ALA A 219 19.58 15.69 -10.89
N CYS A 220 19.23 15.91 -9.62
CA CYS A 220 20.18 15.96 -8.51
C CYS A 220 19.49 15.51 -7.21
N TYR A 221 20.04 14.49 -6.54
CA TYR A 221 19.50 14.00 -5.26
C TYR A 221 19.90 14.87 -4.06
N GLU A 222 20.90 15.74 -4.24
CA GLU A 222 21.46 16.54 -3.14
C GLU A 222 20.67 17.79 -2.85
N HIS A 223 19.79 18.21 -3.77
CA HIS A 223 19.04 19.47 -3.68
C HIS A 223 17.56 19.27 -3.97
N ILE A 224 16.77 20.06 -3.26
CA ILE A 224 15.34 20.23 -3.55
C ILE A 224 15.18 20.96 -4.90
N ASP A 225 14.14 20.59 -5.65
CA ASP A 225 13.76 21.31 -6.88
C ASP A 225 13.46 22.79 -6.57
N PRO A 226 14.11 23.75 -7.25
CA PRO A 226 13.91 25.18 -7.00
C PRO A 226 12.45 25.66 -7.10
N MET A 227 11.60 24.91 -7.83
CA MET A 227 10.15 25.20 -7.88
C MET A 227 9.43 24.94 -6.56
N LEU A 228 9.99 24.13 -5.66
CA LEU A 228 9.40 23.79 -4.37
C LEU A 228 9.95 24.63 -3.21
N GLY A 229 11.14 25.18 -3.39
CA GLY A 229 11.88 25.90 -2.37
C GLY A 229 13.33 25.47 -2.27
N THR A 230 13.91 25.59 -1.08
CA THR A 230 15.30 25.22 -0.78
C THR A 230 15.36 23.98 0.13
N ASP A 231 16.58 23.48 0.36
CA ASP A 231 16.85 22.41 1.35
C ASP A 231 16.42 22.85 2.77
N GLU A 232 16.60 24.13 3.09
CA GLU A 232 16.20 24.75 4.36
C GLU A 232 14.68 24.87 4.48
N ASP A 233 13.98 25.15 3.38
CA ASP A 233 12.51 25.19 3.35
C ASP A 233 11.93 23.78 3.61
N PHE A 234 12.56 22.72 3.09
CA PHE A 234 12.18 21.34 3.41
C PHE A 234 12.39 21.02 4.90
N GLU A 235 13.56 21.37 5.44
CA GLU A 235 13.85 21.16 6.87
C GLU A 235 12.85 21.93 7.75
N HIS A 236 12.52 23.16 7.35
CA HIS A 236 11.51 23.98 8.04
C HIS A 236 10.13 23.34 7.97
N LEU A 237 9.70 22.86 6.80
CA LEU A 237 8.43 22.15 6.63
C LEU A 237 8.36 20.93 7.56
N CYS A 238 9.42 20.11 7.64
CA CYS A 238 9.48 18.95 8.54
C CYS A 238 9.32 19.36 10.01
N LYS A 239 10.00 20.44 10.43
CA LYS A 239 9.89 20.97 11.79
C LYS A 239 8.49 21.47 12.09
N GLN A 240 7.89 22.22 11.16
CA GLN A 240 6.52 22.73 11.32
C GLN A 240 5.51 21.57 11.34
N ALA A 241 5.57 20.62 10.41
CA ALA A 241 4.70 19.45 10.37
C ALA A 241 4.71 18.70 11.72
N LYS A 242 5.90 18.55 12.32
CA LYS A 242 6.04 17.91 13.63
C LYS A 242 5.27 18.61 14.74
N THR A 243 5.13 19.95 14.70
CA THR A 243 4.33 20.71 15.68
C THR A 243 2.83 20.41 15.58
N TYR A 244 2.39 19.93 14.41
CA TYR A 244 1.02 19.47 14.16
C TYR A 244 0.85 17.95 14.38
N GLY A 245 1.90 17.25 14.83
CA GLY A 245 1.90 15.79 15.01
C GLY A 245 1.96 15.03 13.70
N ILE A 246 2.53 15.63 12.66
CA ILE A 246 2.65 15.06 11.31
C ILE A 246 4.12 14.79 11.02
N ASP A 247 4.44 13.57 10.61
CA ASP A 247 5.75 13.18 10.08
C ASP A 247 5.72 13.21 8.54
N ILE A 248 6.89 13.28 7.89
CA ILE A 248 7.01 13.33 6.42
C ILE A 248 7.88 12.17 5.96
N ILE A 249 7.44 11.46 4.92
CA ILE A 249 8.24 10.49 4.17
C ILE A 249 8.43 10.96 2.73
N LEU A 250 9.58 10.61 2.14
CA LEU A 250 9.97 11.02 0.79
C LEU A 250 9.83 9.88 -0.21
N ASP A 251 9.70 10.25 -1.48
CA ASP A 251 9.77 9.31 -2.61
C ASP A 251 11.22 9.12 -3.05
N GLY A 252 11.68 7.87 -3.06
CA GLY A 252 13.02 7.47 -3.46
C GLY A 252 13.03 6.82 -4.83
N VAL A 253 13.44 7.56 -5.84
CA VAL A 253 13.57 7.10 -7.22
C VAL A 253 15.02 6.71 -7.45
N PHE A 254 15.37 5.44 -7.26
CA PHE A 254 16.76 4.99 -7.27
C PHE A 254 17.11 4.01 -8.40
N SER A 255 16.15 3.58 -9.21
CA SER A 255 16.36 2.68 -10.35
C SER A 255 16.84 3.42 -11.63
N HIS A 256 16.59 4.71 -11.72
CA HIS A 256 16.96 5.53 -12.88
C HIS A 256 17.14 6.99 -12.48
N THR A 257 17.72 7.78 -13.38
CA THR A 257 17.84 9.23 -13.24
C THR A 257 17.27 9.94 -14.48
N GLY A 258 17.14 11.25 -14.45
CA GLY A 258 16.87 12.02 -15.65
C GLY A 258 18.05 11.98 -16.64
N ALA A 259 17.79 11.91 -17.94
CA ALA A 259 18.83 12.02 -18.94
C ALA A 259 19.54 13.38 -18.92
N ASP A 260 18.91 14.38 -18.34
CA ASP A 260 19.46 15.74 -18.13
C ASP A 260 20.06 15.95 -16.74
N SER A 261 20.13 14.87 -15.91
CA SER A 261 20.73 14.92 -14.57
C SER A 261 22.23 15.26 -14.63
N ILE A 262 22.78 15.77 -13.52
CA ILE A 262 24.23 15.95 -13.36
C ILE A 262 24.99 14.64 -13.52
N TYR A 263 24.37 13.53 -13.20
CA TYR A 263 24.96 12.18 -13.28
C TYR A 263 25.08 11.66 -14.72
N PHE A 264 24.08 11.94 -15.58
CA PHE A 264 24.07 11.48 -16.97
C PHE A 264 24.40 12.58 -17.98
N ASN A 265 23.79 13.75 -17.87
CA ASN A 265 24.04 14.99 -18.61
C ASN A 265 23.96 14.85 -20.14
N LYS A 266 22.97 14.14 -20.68
CA LYS A 266 22.82 13.97 -22.14
C LYS A 266 22.68 15.30 -22.88
N PHE A 267 21.99 16.27 -22.28
CA PHE A 267 21.68 17.55 -22.92
C PHE A 267 22.69 18.68 -22.63
N GLY A 268 23.78 18.39 -21.88
CA GLY A 268 24.87 19.33 -21.64
C GLY A 268 24.53 20.48 -20.67
N ARG A 269 23.53 20.31 -19.80
CA ARG A 269 23.13 21.32 -18.81
C ARG A 269 24.26 21.69 -17.84
N TYR A 270 25.11 20.72 -17.53
CA TYR A 270 26.19 20.84 -16.55
C TYR A 270 27.58 20.98 -17.21
N GLY A 271 27.63 21.31 -18.54
CA GLY A 271 28.84 21.43 -19.31
C GLY A 271 29.33 20.12 -19.94
N ASP A 272 30.43 20.17 -20.69
CA ASP A 272 30.90 19.04 -21.51
C ASP A 272 31.79 18.03 -20.73
N HIS A 273 32.21 18.38 -19.53
CA HIS A 273 33.06 17.55 -18.67
C HIS A 273 32.35 17.01 -17.44
N GLU A 274 31.01 16.98 -17.49
CA GLU A 274 30.16 16.42 -16.43
C GLU A 274 29.21 15.38 -16.99
N GLY A 275 28.95 14.35 -16.18
CA GLY A 275 27.95 13.30 -16.45
C GLY A 275 28.44 12.21 -17.41
N ALA A 276 27.86 11.02 -17.19
CA ALA A 276 28.27 9.77 -17.85
C ALA A 276 28.14 9.79 -19.38
N TYR A 277 27.19 10.56 -19.94
CA TYR A 277 26.97 10.63 -21.38
C TYR A 277 28.00 11.53 -22.10
N ARG A 278 28.39 12.64 -21.46
CA ARG A 278 29.27 13.65 -22.05
C ARG A 278 30.75 13.35 -21.87
N ASP A 279 31.11 12.81 -20.69
CA ASP A 279 32.49 12.56 -20.33
C ASP A 279 32.73 11.07 -20.10
N PRO A 280 33.56 10.40 -20.94
CA PRO A 280 33.92 9.01 -20.75
C PRO A 280 34.72 8.74 -19.46
N ASP A 281 35.38 9.80 -18.91
CA ASP A 281 36.17 9.73 -17.68
C ASP A 281 35.37 10.23 -16.45
N SER A 282 34.08 10.53 -16.61
CA SER A 282 33.21 10.96 -15.52
C SER A 282 33.17 9.93 -14.40
N LYS A 283 33.21 10.38 -13.14
CA LYS A 283 33.02 9.53 -11.96
C LYS A 283 31.69 8.77 -11.96
N TYR A 284 30.71 9.26 -12.69
CA TYR A 284 29.38 8.64 -12.82
C TYR A 284 29.30 7.63 -13.98
N LYS A 285 30.37 7.48 -14.78
CA LYS A 285 30.34 6.65 -16.00
C LYS A 285 29.91 5.20 -15.74
N ASN A 286 30.38 4.62 -14.64
CA ASN A 286 30.12 3.22 -14.28
C ASN A 286 28.78 3.03 -13.56
N TRP A 287 28.04 4.12 -13.30
CA TRP A 287 26.68 4.03 -12.78
C TRP A 287 25.69 3.53 -13.86
N TYR A 288 26.08 3.66 -15.15
CA TYR A 288 25.20 3.35 -16.28
C TYR A 288 25.80 2.26 -17.17
N CYS A 289 24.94 1.46 -17.78
CA CYS A 289 25.31 0.41 -18.72
C CYS A 289 25.17 0.91 -20.14
N PHE A 290 26.29 0.99 -20.89
CA PHE A 290 26.31 1.36 -22.29
C PHE A 290 26.65 0.16 -23.16
N SER A 291 25.81 -0.16 -24.15
CA SER A 291 26.13 -1.14 -25.19
C SER A 291 26.95 -0.52 -26.33
N ARG A 292 26.74 0.77 -26.63
CA ARG A 292 27.55 1.58 -27.55
C ARG A 292 27.64 3.02 -27.05
N TYR A 293 28.78 3.35 -26.45
CA TYR A 293 28.99 4.66 -25.85
C TYR A 293 29.02 5.78 -26.90
N PRO A 294 28.43 6.94 -26.63
CA PRO A 294 27.52 7.26 -25.53
C PRO A 294 26.04 7.02 -25.93
N PHE A 295 25.75 6.50 -27.12
CA PHE A 295 24.47 6.61 -27.79
C PHE A 295 23.46 5.54 -27.33
N ASP A 296 23.92 4.30 -27.08
CA ASP A 296 23.06 3.19 -26.72
C ASP A 296 23.34 2.78 -25.27
N TYR A 297 22.33 2.94 -24.41
CA TYR A 297 22.40 2.67 -22.97
C TYR A 297 21.10 2.08 -22.48
N GLU A 298 21.17 1.39 -21.35
CA GLU A 298 19.97 0.88 -20.68
C GLU A 298 19.12 2.02 -20.15
N SER A 299 17.80 1.91 -20.34
CA SER A 299 16.84 2.91 -19.89
C SER A 299 15.56 2.25 -19.40
N TRP A 300 14.89 2.90 -18.46
CA TRP A 300 13.69 2.41 -17.85
C TRP A 300 12.59 2.17 -18.91
N TRP A 301 12.24 0.90 -19.09
CA TRP A 301 11.27 0.44 -20.11
C TRP A 301 11.53 0.96 -21.53
N GLY A 302 12.79 1.24 -21.86
CA GLY A 302 13.17 1.78 -23.17
C GLY A 302 12.95 3.29 -23.31
N ILE A 303 12.57 3.99 -22.26
CA ILE A 303 12.39 5.45 -22.24
C ILE A 303 13.75 6.12 -22.11
N THR A 304 14.31 6.60 -23.23
CA THR A 304 15.68 7.14 -23.29
C THR A 304 15.90 8.44 -22.49
N THR A 305 14.85 9.06 -21.96
CA THR A 305 14.95 10.19 -21.03
C THR A 305 15.15 9.74 -19.59
N LEU A 306 15.05 8.42 -19.31
CA LEU A 306 15.19 7.81 -17.98
C LEU A 306 16.28 6.72 -18.03
N PRO A 307 17.58 7.08 -18.11
CA PRO A 307 18.66 6.09 -18.09
C PRO A 307 18.67 5.32 -16.76
N ASN A 308 18.68 3.97 -16.86
CA ASN A 308 18.80 3.09 -15.72
C ASN A 308 20.18 3.22 -15.08
N VAL A 309 20.21 3.19 -13.76
CA VAL A 309 21.46 3.06 -13.01
C VAL A 309 21.71 1.57 -12.70
N ASN A 310 22.97 1.25 -12.50
CA ASN A 310 23.38 -0.04 -11.94
C ASN A 310 23.45 0.10 -10.41
N GLU A 311 22.39 -0.26 -9.73
CA GLU A 311 22.25 -0.09 -8.27
C GLU A 311 23.28 -0.90 -7.49
N ASN A 312 23.81 -1.99 -8.08
CA ASN A 312 24.89 -2.80 -7.49
C ASN A 312 26.29 -2.22 -7.76
N ASN A 313 26.39 -1.09 -8.47
CA ASN A 313 27.67 -0.39 -8.58
C ASN A 313 28.09 0.13 -7.20
N PRO A 314 29.30 -0.20 -6.69
CA PRO A 314 29.72 0.19 -5.35
C PRO A 314 29.68 1.70 -5.08
N ASP A 315 30.09 2.50 -6.08
CA ASP A 315 30.12 3.97 -5.92
C ASP A 315 28.69 4.55 -5.86
N TYR A 316 27.76 3.99 -6.64
CA TYR A 316 26.35 4.37 -6.57
C TYR A 316 25.71 3.93 -5.25
N THR A 317 25.94 2.68 -4.84
CA THR A 317 25.45 2.16 -3.56
C THR A 317 25.98 3.00 -2.39
N GLU A 318 27.27 3.35 -2.38
CA GLU A 318 27.87 4.23 -1.36
C GLU A 318 27.25 5.62 -1.37
N TYR A 319 27.02 6.20 -2.57
CA TYR A 319 26.41 7.51 -2.70
C TYR A 319 24.98 7.57 -2.16
N ILE A 320 24.18 6.54 -2.40
CA ILE A 320 22.78 6.48 -1.91
C ILE A 320 22.71 5.98 -0.47
N CYS A 321 23.38 4.84 -0.16
CA CYS A 321 23.22 4.07 1.08
C CYS A 321 24.39 4.23 2.07
N GLY A 322 25.47 4.90 1.70
CA GLY A 322 26.65 5.07 2.55
C GLY A 322 26.40 5.94 3.78
N GLU A 323 27.40 6.00 4.64
CA GLU A 323 27.38 6.92 5.79
C GLU A 323 27.33 8.38 5.27
N ASN A 324 26.32 9.12 5.67
CA ASN A 324 25.96 10.45 5.15
C ASN A 324 25.56 10.46 3.67
N GLY A 325 25.26 9.30 3.08
CA GLY A 325 24.66 9.19 1.75
C GLY A 325 23.26 9.82 1.67
N ILE A 326 22.70 9.82 0.49
CA ILE A 326 21.43 10.52 0.18
C ILE A 326 20.30 10.11 1.15
N LEU A 327 20.16 8.82 1.46
CA LEU A 327 19.10 8.35 2.37
C LEU A 327 19.21 8.98 3.76
N GLN A 328 20.42 9.00 4.32
CA GLN A 328 20.66 9.53 5.66
C GLN A 328 20.61 11.05 5.71
N ARG A 329 21.13 11.73 4.67
CA ARG A 329 21.11 13.19 4.54
C ARG A 329 19.69 13.75 4.70
N TRP A 330 18.72 13.18 4.01
CA TRP A 330 17.33 13.68 4.05
C TRP A 330 16.59 13.26 5.32
N ILE A 331 16.96 12.13 5.92
CA ILE A 331 16.49 11.77 7.26
C ILE A 331 17.00 12.77 8.30
N ASP A 332 18.27 13.17 8.24
CA ASP A 332 18.85 14.18 9.14
C ASP A 332 18.20 15.56 8.97
N LYS A 333 17.69 15.87 7.78
CA LYS A 333 16.90 17.09 7.49
C LYS A 333 15.43 16.98 7.93
N GLY A 334 14.99 15.82 8.44
CA GLY A 334 13.68 15.65 9.08
C GLY A 334 12.74 14.64 8.46
N ALA A 335 13.10 13.99 7.35
CA ALA A 335 12.31 12.89 6.80
C ALA A 335 12.24 11.72 7.79
N ARG A 336 11.06 11.08 7.89
CA ARG A 336 10.85 9.94 8.78
C ARG A 336 11.00 8.59 8.09
N GLY A 337 11.23 8.60 6.79
CA GLY A 337 11.39 7.39 5.99
C GLY A 337 11.22 7.64 4.50
N TRP A 338 11.10 6.54 3.77
CA TRP A 338 11.11 6.53 2.31
C TRP A 338 9.98 5.65 1.76
N ARG A 339 9.39 6.07 0.66
CA ARG A 339 8.66 5.21 -0.28
C ARG A 339 9.58 4.98 -1.48
N LEU A 340 9.77 3.75 -1.85
CA LEU A 340 10.65 3.38 -2.98
C LEU A 340 9.82 3.20 -4.25
N ASP A 341 10.16 4.01 -5.25
CA ASP A 341 9.63 3.91 -6.59
C ASP A 341 10.03 2.58 -7.23
N VAL A 342 9.09 1.93 -7.91
CA VAL A 342 9.26 0.66 -8.61
C VAL A 342 10.21 -0.31 -7.89
N ALA A 343 9.84 -0.73 -6.67
CA ALA A 343 10.69 -1.57 -5.82
C ALA A 343 11.12 -2.89 -6.53
N ASP A 344 10.35 -3.34 -7.52
CA ASP A 344 10.67 -4.51 -8.34
C ASP A 344 11.92 -4.34 -9.22
N GLU A 345 12.29 -3.11 -9.54
CA GLU A 345 13.51 -2.78 -10.29
C GLU A 345 14.77 -2.82 -9.41
N LEU A 346 14.62 -2.64 -8.09
CA LEU A 346 15.75 -2.56 -7.17
C LEU A 346 16.26 -3.96 -6.77
N PRO A 347 17.56 -4.28 -6.96
CA PRO A 347 18.14 -5.56 -6.56
C PRO A 347 18.06 -5.80 -5.05
N ASP A 348 17.99 -7.07 -4.64
CA ASP A 348 17.93 -7.45 -3.23
C ASP A 348 19.11 -6.92 -2.40
N GLU A 349 20.33 -6.93 -2.96
CA GLU A 349 21.52 -6.42 -2.26
C GLU A 349 21.44 -4.91 -2.03
N PHE A 350 20.91 -4.17 -3.01
CA PHE A 350 20.69 -2.73 -2.85
C PHE A 350 19.63 -2.46 -1.78
N LEU A 351 18.53 -3.20 -1.78
CA LEU A 351 17.49 -3.08 -0.74
C LEU A 351 18.01 -3.42 0.66
N ASP A 352 18.90 -4.41 0.80
CA ASP A 352 19.56 -4.73 2.07
C ASP A 352 20.45 -3.57 2.57
N ASN A 353 21.21 -2.95 1.68
CA ASN A 353 22.05 -1.81 2.03
C ASN A 353 21.21 -0.58 2.35
N LEU A 354 20.15 -0.33 1.59
CA LEU A 354 19.19 0.73 1.82
C LEU A 354 18.53 0.60 3.20
N ASN A 355 18.04 -0.60 3.54
CA ASN A 355 17.47 -0.86 4.87
C ASN A 355 18.47 -0.57 5.99
N LYS A 356 19.70 -1.07 5.88
CA LYS A 356 20.76 -0.81 6.88
C LYS A 356 21.03 0.68 7.04
N ALA A 357 21.12 1.43 5.94
CA ALA A 357 21.37 2.87 5.95
C ALA A 357 20.25 3.64 6.66
N VAL A 358 19.00 3.31 6.33
CA VAL A 358 17.82 3.95 6.92
C VAL A 358 17.69 3.59 8.41
N LYS A 359 17.83 2.31 8.76
CA LYS A 359 17.69 1.84 10.15
C LYS A 359 18.86 2.28 11.04
N ALA A 360 20.03 2.59 10.49
CA ALA A 360 21.12 3.23 11.23
C ALA A 360 20.73 4.61 11.82
N LYS A 361 19.73 5.29 11.24
CA LYS A 361 19.17 6.56 11.75
C LYS A 361 18.03 6.36 12.76
N GLY A 362 17.65 5.12 13.03
CA GLY A 362 16.65 4.73 14.04
C GLY A 362 15.68 3.66 13.52
N ASP A 363 15.32 2.74 14.41
CA ASP A 363 14.38 1.66 14.11
C ASP A 363 12.96 2.18 13.80
N ASP A 364 12.68 3.42 14.18
CA ASP A 364 11.43 4.13 13.95
C ASP A 364 11.31 4.72 12.53
N LYS A 365 12.34 4.66 11.71
CA LYS A 365 12.29 5.04 10.29
C LYS A 365 11.57 3.96 9.49
N VAL A 366 10.80 4.36 8.48
CA VAL A 366 9.99 3.43 7.67
C VAL A 366 10.43 3.40 6.22
N ILE A 367 10.31 2.21 5.63
CA ILE A 367 10.58 1.97 4.20
C ILE A 367 9.36 1.28 3.60
N TYR A 368 8.66 2.00 2.73
CA TYR A 368 7.58 1.46 1.91
C TYR A 368 8.09 1.13 0.51
N GLY A 369 7.65 0.02 -0.06
CA GLY A 369 7.90 -0.28 -1.48
C GLY A 369 6.66 -0.12 -2.34
N GLU A 370 6.84 0.33 -3.56
CA GLU A 370 5.83 0.19 -4.59
C GLU A 370 5.90 -1.23 -5.17
N VAL A 371 4.91 -2.05 -4.83
CA VAL A 371 4.70 -3.39 -5.37
C VAL A 371 3.23 -3.57 -5.68
N TRP A 372 2.91 -3.90 -6.93
CA TRP A 372 1.51 -3.88 -7.42
C TRP A 372 0.73 -5.14 -7.09
N GLU A 373 1.43 -6.25 -6.85
CA GLU A 373 0.82 -7.55 -6.53
C GLU A 373 1.13 -7.97 -5.09
N ASP A 374 0.91 -9.25 -4.79
CA ASP A 374 1.29 -9.83 -3.50
C ASP A 374 2.82 -9.83 -3.32
N ALA A 375 3.32 -8.96 -2.45
CA ALA A 375 4.74 -8.75 -2.21
C ALA A 375 5.42 -9.93 -1.47
N SER A 376 4.64 -10.85 -0.87
CA SER A 376 5.19 -11.98 -0.10
C SER A 376 5.74 -13.09 -1.00
N ASN A 377 5.21 -13.19 -2.22
CA ASN A 377 5.57 -14.23 -3.19
C ASN A 377 5.96 -13.68 -4.57
N LYS A 378 6.21 -12.39 -4.65
CA LYS A 378 6.58 -11.71 -5.89
C LYS A 378 7.84 -12.32 -6.51
N GLU A 379 7.77 -12.51 -7.81
CA GLU A 379 8.92 -12.83 -8.64
C GLU A 379 9.11 -11.72 -9.66
N SER A 380 10.29 -11.15 -9.70
CA SER A 380 10.65 -10.07 -10.61
C SER A 380 12.00 -10.35 -11.22
N TYR A 381 12.12 -10.20 -12.54
CA TYR A 381 13.36 -10.50 -13.31
C TYR A 381 13.93 -11.91 -13.05
N GLY A 382 13.05 -12.90 -12.82
CA GLY A 382 13.45 -14.29 -12.54
C GLY A 382 13.98 -14.52 -11.13
N VAL A 383 13.88 -13.52 -10.24
CA VAL A 383 14.31 -13.62 -8.84
C VAL A 383 13.08 -13.58 -7.93
N ARG A 384 12.98 -14.57 -7.02
CA ARG A 384 12.01 -14.56 -5.93
C ARG A 384 12.39 -13.47 -4.92
N ARG A 385 11.54 -12.46 -4.80
CA ARG A 385 11.79 -11.32 -3.92
C ARG A 385 11.52 -11.68 -2.46
N ARG A 386 12.19 -10.98 -1.54
CA ARG A 386 12.11 -11.23 -0.09
C ARG A 386 11.78 -9.98 0.71
N TYR A 387 10.97 -9.12 0.14
CA TYR A 387 10.63 -7.79 0.62
C TYR A 387 10.22 -7.72 2.09
N LEU A 388 9.32 -8.62 2.52
CA LEU A 388 8.60 -8.53 3.79
C LEU A 388 9.07 -9.52 4.86
N ILE A 389 10.18 -10.22 4.65
CA ILE A 389 10.68 -11.21 5.65
C ILE A 389 11.63 -10.60 6.68
N GLY A 390 11.81 -9.27 6.67
CA GLY A 390 12.72 -8.51 7.52
C GLY A 390 14.08 -8.25 6.87
N GLY A 391 14.57 -7.01 6.99
CA GLY A 391 15.85 -6.53 6.47
C GLY A 391 15.77 -5.82 5.11
N GLN A 392 14.57 -5.61 4.55
CA GLN A 392 14.35 -4.82 3.33
C GLN A 392 13.22 -3.80 3.55
N LEU A 393 12.00 -4.08 3.13
CA LEU A 393 10.87 -3.19 3.28
C LEU A 393 10.15 -3.43 4.62
N ASP A 394 9.66 -2.38 5.25
CA ASP A 394 8.78 -2.50 6.41
C ASP A 394 7.35 -2.84 5.97
N SER A 395 6.89 -2.23 4.87
CA SER A 395 5.59 -2.49 4.28
C SER A 395 5.56 -2.07 2.80
N VAL A 396 4.39 -2.14 2.17
CA VAL A 396 4.20 -1.81 0.75
C VAL A 396 2.93 -0.98 0.51
N MET A 397 2.87 -0.36 -0.66
CA MET A 397 1.64 0.21 -1.21
C MET A 397 0.65 -0.93 -1.51
N ASN A 398 -0.57 -0.83 -0.99
CA ASN A 398 -1.52 -1.94 -0.98
C ASN A 398 -2.46 -1.93 -2.18
N TYR A 399 -1.91 -2.17 -3.36
CA TYR A 399 -2.69 -2.32 -4.60
C TYR A 399 -3.73 -3.45 -4.52
N PRO A 400 -3.44 -4.63 -3.90
CA PRO A 400 -4.45 -5.68 -3.76
C PRO A 400 -5.72 -5.22 -3.03
N PHE A 401 -5.61 -4.49 -1.91
CA PHE A 401 -6.81 -3.99 -1.22
C PHE A 401 -7.54 -2.93 -2.03
N LYS A 402 -6.80 -2.04 -2.71
CA LYS A 402 -7.40 -1.04 -3.60
C LYS A 402 -8.32 -1.70 -4.63
N GLU A 403 -7.82 -2.68 -5.36
CA GLU A 403 -8.61 -3.36 -6.39
C GLU A 403 -9.78 -4.16 -5.78
N ALA A 404 -9.56 -4.84 -4.66
CA ALA A 404 -10.62 -5.57 -3.96
C ALA A 404 -11.75 -4.63 -3.49
N ILE A 405 -11.41 -3.47 -2.91
CA ILE A 405 -12.39 -2.45 -2.47
C ILE A 405 -13.16 -1.89 -3.67
N ILE A 406 -12.46 -1.53 -4.75
CA ILE A 406 -13.09 -0.97 -5.96
C ILE A 406 -14.06 -2.00 -6.58
N ASN A 407 -13.62 -3.25 -6.75
CA ASN A 407 -14.45 -4.31 -7.33
C ASN A 407 -15.67 -4.60 -6.45
N TYR A 408 -15.51 -4.61 -5.14
CA TYR A 408 -16.62 -4.73 -4.22
C TYR A 408 -17.60 -3.55 -4.33
N CYS A 409 -17.09 -2.32 -4.25
CA CYS A 409 -17.94 -1.13 -4.28
C CYS A 409 -18.66 -0.95 -5.62
N LYS A 410 -17.95 -1.11 -6.74
CA LYS A 410 -18.49 -0.88 -8.10
C LYS A 410 -19.34 -2.05 -8.61
N TYR A 411 -18.88 -3.29 -8.41
CA TYR A 411 -19.48 -4.48 -9.05
C TYR A 411 -20.14 -5.44 -8.06
N GLY A 412 -19.97 -5.26 -6.74
CA GLY A 412 -20.54 -6.14 -5.72
C GLY A 412 -19.82 -7.47 -5.57
N ASP A 413 -18.53 -7.54 -5.94
CA ASP A 413 -17.72 -8.76 -5.81
C ASP A 413 -17.33 -9.00 -4.33
N ALA A 414 -18.29 -9.52 -3.56
CA ALA A 414 -18.12 -9.78 -2.14
C ALA A 414 -17.11 -10.89 -1.86
N ARG A 415 -17.12 -11.96 -2.67
CA ARG A 415 -16.20 -13.08 -2.48
C ARG A 415 -14.77 -12.69 -2.85
N GLY A 416 -14.57 -12.01 -3.99
CA GLY A 416 -13.23 -11.54 -4.37
C GLY A 416 -12.69 -10.52 -3.36
N PHE A 417 -13.55 -9.71 -2.75
CA PHE A 417 -13.15 -8.79 -1.68
C PHE A 417 -12.70 -9.53 -0.42
N GLU A 418 -13.51 -10.47 0.10
CA GLU A 418 -13.17 -11.24 1.30
C GLU A 418 -11.89 -12.08 1.06
N ASP A 419 -11.86 -12.84 -0.02
CA ASP A 419 -10.72 -13.69 -0.38
C ASP A 419 -9.44 -12.85 -0.58
N GLY A 420 -9.53 -11.72 -1.28
CA GLY A 420 -8.39 -10.83 -1.53
C GLY A 420 -7.81 -10.22 -0.26
N VAL A 421 -8.67 -9.69 0.61
CA VAL A 421 -8.24 -9.12 1.90
C VAL A 421 -7.61 -10.19 2.79
N MET A 422 -8.27 -11.33 2.95
CA MET A 422 -7.79 -12.37 3.85
C MET A 422 -6.53 -13.06 3.33
N THR A 423 -6.36 -13.20 2.01
CA THR A 423 -5.13 -13.76 1.41
C THR A 423 -3.92 -12.89 1.73
N ILE A 424 -4.02 -11.56 1.56
CA ILE A 424 -2.91 -10.65 1.89
C ILE A 424 -2.60 -10.72 3.40
N LEU A 425 -3.60 -10.74 4.26
CA LEU A 425 -3.39 -10.85 5.71
C LEU A 425 -2.83 -12.22 6.14
N GLU A 426 -3.14 -13.28 5.40
CA GLU A 426 -2.57 -14.62 5.62
C GLU A 426 -1.11 -14.70 5.17
N HIS A 427 -0.76 -13.99 4.09
CA HIS A 427 0.56 -14.03 3.49
C HIS A 427 1.57 -13.07 4.17
N TYR A 428 1.12 -11.91 4.66
CA TYR A 428 2.01 -10.86 5.14
C TYR A 428 2.32 -10.97 6.63
N PRO A 429 3.57 -10.67 7.04
CA PRO A 429 3.90 -10.46 8.44
C PRO A 429 2.95 -9.44 9.09
N LYS A 430 2.48 -9.76 10.30
CA LYS A 430 1.60 -8.86 11.05
C LYS A 430 2.15 -7.43 11.18
N PRO A 431 3.48 -7.22 11.47
CA PRO A 431 4.05 -5.87 11.48
C PRO A 431 3.88 -5.13 10.14
N SER A 432 4.10 -5.81 9.00
CA SER A 432 3.90 -5.20 7.68
C SER A 432 2.43 -4.94 7.38
N ALA A 433 1.54 -5.88 7.75
CA ALA A 433 0.10 -5.76 7.55
C ALA A 433 -0.50 -4.58 8.34
N ASP A 434 0.01 -4.30 9.54
CA ASP A 434 -0.43 -3.16 10.37
C ASP A 434 -0.03 -1.79 9.79
N MET A 435 0.94 -1.78 8.87
CA MET A 435 1.44 -0.56 8.22
C MET A 435 1.11 -0.49 6.73
N LEU A 436 0.35 -1.43 6.15
CA LEU A 436 -0.01 -1.42 4.73
C LEU A 436 -0.52 -0.03 4.32
N MET A 437 0.05 0.55 3.26
CA MET A 437 -0.42 1.82 2.73
C MET A 437 -1.71 1.59 1.94
N ASN A 438 -2.85 1.74 2.60
CA ASN A 438 -4.17 1.54 2.00
C ASN A 438 -4.63 2.80 1.29
N PHE A 439 -4.57 2.84 -0.01
CA PHE A 439 -5.02 3.96 -0.84
C PHE A 439 -6.17 3.52 -1.77
N LEU A 440 -6.92 4.48 -2.30
CA LEU A 440 -7.96 4.25 -3.30
C LEU A 440 -7.55 4.77 -4.68
N SER A 441 -6.76 5.84 -4.73
CA SER A 441 -6.11 6.33 -5.92
C SER A 441 -4.73 6.89 -5.60
N THR A 442 -3.90 7.08 -6.63
CA THR A 442 -2.56 7.67 -6.56
C THR A 442 -2.31 8.55 -7.79
N HIS A 443 -1.12 9.13 -7.87
CA HIS A 443 -0.67 9.87 -9.05
C HIS A 443 -0.52 9.00 -10.32
N ASP A 444 -0.55 7.66 -10.21
CA ASP A 444 -0.44 6.69 -11.33
C ASP A 444 -1.77 6.09 -11.75
N THR A 445 -2.82 6.31 -10.97
CA THR A 445 -4.14 5.72 -11.24
C THR A 445 -5.20 6.79 -11.41
N GLU A 446 -6.32 6.44 -12.03
CA GLU A 446 -7.49 7.31 -12.10
C GLU A 446 -7.95 7.73 -10.70
N ARG A 447 -8.51 8.93 -10.56
CA ARG A 447 -9.15 9.36 -9.32
C ARG A 447 -10.25 8.38 -8.92
N ILE A 448 -10.33 8.07 -7.64
CA ILE A 448 -11.28 7.05 -7.15
C ILE A 448 -12.73 7.37 -7.50
N LEU A 449 -13.14 8.63 -7.44
CA LEU A 449 -14.50 9.04 -7.78
C LEU A 449 -14.81 8.74 -9.25
N THR A 450 -13.88 9.08 -10.15
CA THR A 450 -13.99 8.76 -11.59
C THR A 450 -13.99 7.25 -11.81
N ARG A 451 -13.14 6.49 -11.13
CA ARG A 451 -13.04 5.03 -11.26
C ARG A 451 -14.31 4.30 -10.82
N LEU A 452 -14.99 4.82 -9.77
CA LEU A 452 -16.22 4.23 -9.25
C LEU A 452 -17.45 4.54 -10.12
N ALA A 453 -17.59 5.76 -10.61
CA ALA A 453 -18.82 6.23 -11.23
C ALA A 453 -18.70 6.65 -12.71
N GLY A 454 -17.47 6.86 -13.18
CA GLY A 454 -17.21 7.24 -14.56
C GLY A 454 -17.26 6.07 -15.53
N GLU A 455 -17.25 6.41 -16.80
CA GLU A 455 -17.07 5.45 -17.89
C GLU A 455 -15.63 4.93 -17.86
N ASP A 456 -15.43 3.66 -18.17
CA ASP A 456 -14.09 3.10 -18.29
C ASP A 456 -13.37 3.76 -19.49
N VAL A 457 -12.07 4.08 -19.33
CA VAL A 457 -11.26 4.72 -20.39
C VAL A 457 -11.31 3.91 -21.69
N GLY A 458 -11.23 2.57 -21.61
CA GLY A 458 -11.31 1.70 -22.77
C GLY A 458 -10.36 2.14 -23.90
N TRP A 459 -10.96 2.43 -25.07
CA TRP A 459 -10.25 2.89 -26.28
C TRP A 459 -10.25 4.43 -26.44
N HIS A 460 -10.81 5.18 -25.48
CA HIS A 460 -10.86 6.64 -25.52
C HIS A 460 -9.46 7.26 -25.41
N ASP A 461 -9.25 8.32 -26.22
CA ASP A 461 -7.99 9.03 -26.29
C ASP A 461 -7.80 10.04 -25.13
N ARG A 462 -6.69 10.77 -25.15
CA ARG A 462 -6.40 11.80 -24.14
C ARG A 462 -7.30 13.04 -24.28
N GLU A 463 -7.77 13.37 -25.49
CA GLU A 463 -8.69 14.50 -25.70
C GLU A 463 -10.02 14.23 -24.99
N TRP A 464 -10.57 13.04 -25.18
CA TRP A 464 -11.78 12.62 -24.47
C TRP A 464 -11.58 12.65 -22.94
N GLN A 465 -10.46 12.13 -22.44
CA GLN A 465 -10.17 12.12 -21.01
C GLN A 465 -10.01 13.52 -20.42
N ALA A 466 -9.46 14.48 -21.20
CA ALA A 466 -9.27 15.87 -20.76
C ALA A 466 -10.59 16.60 -20.52
N GLU A 467 -11.60 16.33 -21.36
CA GLU A 467 -12.89 17.01 -21.36
C GLU A 467 -13.99 16.25 -20.62
N ARG A 468 -13.71 14.98 -20.25
CA ARG A 468 -14.74 14.12 -19.62
C ARG A 468 -14.81 14.33 -18.12
N TYR A 469 -16.01 14.69 -17.66
CA TYR A 469 -16.39 14.79 -16.25
C TYR A 469 -17.62 13.93 -15.98
N LEU A 470 -17.86 13.60 -14.74
CA LEU A 470 -19.06 12.89 -14.30
C LEU A 470 -20.31 13.76 -14.53
N SER A 471 -21.42 13.16 -14.97
CA SER A 471 -22.70 13.86 -14.91
C SER A 471 -23.09 14.15 -13.45
N PRO A 472 -23.99 15.10 -13.17
CA PRO A 472 -24.45 15.35 -11.82
C PRO A 472 -24.98 14.09 -11.11
N GLU A 473 -25.67 13.22 -11.82
CA GLU A 473 -26.20 11.97 -11.28
C GLU A 473 -25.08 10.96 -10.99
N GLN A 474 -24.11 10.84 -11.90
CA GLN A 474 -22.92 10.01 -11.71
C GLN A 474 -22.09 10.50 -10.52
N TYR A 475 -21.93 11.83 -10.39
CA TYR A 475 -21.19 12.43 -9.29
C TYR A 475 -21.82 12.12 -7.94
N VAL A 476 -23.12 12.36 -7.76
CA VAL A 476 -23.85 12.07 -6.51
C VAL A 476 -23.81 10.58 -6.18
N TYR A 477 -24.03 9.70 -7.15
CA TYR A 477 -23.94 8.26 -6.93
C TYR A 477 -22.50 7.82 -6.62
N GLY A 478 -21.52 8.38 -7.31
CA GLY A 478 -20.10 8.16 -7.08
C GLY A 478 -19.67 8.54 -5.68
N LEU A 479 -20.13 9.68 -5.15
CA LEU A 479 -19.86 10.08 -3.77
C LEU A 479 -20.41 9.06 -2.76
N SER A 480 -21.56 8.46 -3.03
CA SER A 480 -22.14 7.41 -2.18
C SER A 480 -21.26 6.15 -2.16
N LEU A 481 -20.77 5.73 -3.33
CA LEU A 481 -19.82 4.61 -3.43
C LEU A 481 -18.47 4.96 -2.81
N LEU A 482 -17.99 6.20 -2.99
CA LEU A 482 -16.73 6.67 -2.41
C LEU A 482 -16.78 6.64 -0.88
N LYS A 483 -17.88 7.04 -0.27
CA LYS A 483 -18.07 6.93 1.19
C LYS A 483 -17.95 5.47 1.65
N CYS A 484 -18.56 4.53 0.95
CA CYS A 484 -18.41 3.09 1.26
C CYS A 484 -16.95 2.62 1.11
N ALA A 485 -16.28 3.02 0.03
CA ALA A 485 -14.88 2.66 -0.20
C ALA A 485 -13.94 3.24 0.88
N MET A 486 -14.17 4.48 1.31
CA MET A 486 -13.40 5.13 2.39
C MET A 486 -13.64 4.45 3.75
N VAL A 487 -14.86 3.98 4.05
CA VAL A 487 -15.12 3.18 5.27
C VAL A 487 -14.22 1.95 5.28
N LEU A 488 -14.14 1.23 4.15
CA LEU A 488 -13.26 0.06 4.03
C LEU A 488 -11.77 0.46 4.11
N GLN A 489 -11.35 1.50 3.39
CA GLN A 489 -9.98 2.01 3.44
C GLN A 489 -9.52 2.35 4.86
N PHE A 490 -10.40 2.99 5.65
CA PHE A 490 -10.05 3.49 7.00
C PHE A 490 -10.08 2.41 8.06
N PHE A 491 -10.89 1.36 7.92
CA PHE A 491 -11.11 0.39 8.99
C PHE A 491 -10.53 -1.00 8.72
N LEU A 492 -10.10 -1.31 7.49
CA LEU A 492 -9.29 -2.49 7.22
C LEU A 492 -7.89 -2.37 7.88
N PRO A 493 -7.17 -3.50 8.09
CA PRO A 493 -5.78 -3.48 8.56
C PRO A 493 -4.88 -2.62 7.67
N GLY A 494 -3.97 -1.86 8.28
CA GLY A 494 -3.07 -0.94 7.60
C GLY A 494 -3.33 0.52 7.93
N VAL A 495 -2.71 1.42 7.18
CA VAL A 495 -2.76 2.87 7.31
C VAL A 495 -3.47 3.44 6.09
N PRO A 496 -4.65 4.05 6.23
CA PRO A 496 -5.31 4.72 5.11
C PRO A 496 -4.42 5.84 4.59
N CYS A 497 -4.19 5.85 3.28
CA CYS A 497 -3.44 6.89 2.57
C CYS A 497 -4.40 7.63 1.63
N ILE A 498 -4.68 8.87 1.92
CA ILE A 498 -5.54 9.72 1.10
C ILE A 498 -4.68 10.37 0.02
N TYR A 499 -4.99 10.17 -1.25
CA TYR A 499 -4.38 10.94 -2.32
C TYR A 499 -5.04 12.33 -2.36
N TYR A 500 -4.24 13.40 -2.33
CA TYR A 500 -4.74 14.78 -2.22
C TYR A 500 -5.93 15.03 -3.15
N GLY A 501 -7.02 15.56 -2.60
CA GLY A 501 -8.24 15.88 -3.33
C GLY A 501 -9.29 14.77 -3.41
N ASP A 502 -8.97 13.52 -3.09
CA ASP A 502 -9.99 12.45 -3.04
C ASP A 502 -11.03 12.77 -1.95
N GLU A 503 -10.59 13.29 -0.80
CA GLU A 503 -11.44 13.76 0.29
C GLU A 503 -12.24 15.02 -0.06
N ALA A 504 -11.84 15.74 -1.10
CA ALA A 504 -12.54 16.92 -1.61
C ALA A 504 -13.49 16.60 -2.77
N GLY A 505 -13.58 15.34 -3.19
CA GLY A 505 -14.41 14.91 -4.33
C GLY A 505 -13.82 15.27 -5.69
N LEU A 506 -12.49 15.38 -5.79
CA LEU A 506 -11.79 15.65 -7.04
C LEU A 506 -11.90 14.45 -7.98
N GLU A 507 -12.22 14.72 -9.25
CA GLU A 507 -12.31 13.73 -10.31
C GLU A 507 -11.19 13.89 -11.34
N GLY A 508 -10.90 12.84 -12.10
CA GLY A 508 -9.89 12.85 -13.15
C GLY A 508 -9.58 11.44 -13.64
N TYR A 509 -9.40 11.32 -14.93
CA TYR A 509 -8.95 10.11 -15.59
C TYR A 509 -7.45 9.88 -15.39
N LYS A 510 -6.80 9.11 -16.28
CA LYS A 510 -5.37 8.78 -16.18
C LYS A 510 -4.48 10.03 -16.27
N ASP A 511 -3.22 9.87 -15.88
CA ASP A 511 -2.18 10.90 -16.02
C ASP A 511 -2.25 11.62 -17.38
N PRO A 512 -2.26 12.97 -17.40
CA PRO A 512 -2.07 13.91 -16.28
C PRO A 512 -3.37 14.38 -15.60
N PHE A 513 -4.54 13.86 -15.98
CA PHE A 513 -5.85 14.36 -15.52
C PHE A 513 -6.15 13.98 -14.07
N ASN A 514 -5.57 12.89 -13.55
CA ASN A 514 -5.60 12.54 -12.12
C ASN A 514 -4.72 13.45 -11.25
N ARG A 515 -3.86 14.29 -11.88
CA ARG A 515 -2.92 15.23 -11.24
C ARG A 515 -3.38 16.68 -11.35
N ARG A 516 -4.69 16.94 -11.47
CA ARG A 516 -5.26 18.28 -11.39
C ARG A 516 -5.01 18.90 -10.02
N CYS A 517 -4.97 20.23 -9.97
CA CYS A 517 -4.72 20.95 -8.73
C CYS A 517 -5.83 20.72 -7.69
N TYR A 518 -5.44 20.81 -6.42
CA TYR A 518 -6.38 20.75 -5.31
C TYR A 518 -7.42 21.89 -5.42
N PRO A 519 -8.73 21.61 -5.27
CA PRO A 519 -9.79 22.59 -5.54
C PRO A 519 -10.05 23.54 -4.35
N TRP A 520 -9.03 24.28 -3.88
CA TRP A 520 -9.16 25.19 -2.75
C TRP A 520 -10.30 26.18 -2.92
N GLY A 521 -11.23 26.21 -1.95
CA GLY A 521 -12.42 27.05 -1.96
C GLY A 521 -13.61 26.47 -2.74
N LYS A 522 -13.45 25.28 -3.35
CA LYS A 522 -14.48 24.56 -4.12
C LYS A 522 -14.61 23.10 -3.69
N GLU A 523 -14.11 22.77 -2.52
CA GLU A 523 -14.09 21.41 -1.97
C GLU A 523 -15.52 20.91 -1.71
N ASN A 524 -15.74 19.62 -1.84
CA ASN A 524 -16.94 18.98 -1.35
C ASN A 524 -16.86 18.88 0.18
N ILE A 525 -17.52 19.82 0.87
CA ILE A 525 -17.45 19.94 2.34
C ILE A 525 -18.02 18.70 3.03
N ASP A 526 -19.08 18.09 2.48
CA ASP A 526 -19.67 16.88 3.06
C ASP A 526 -18.66 15.71 3.04
N MET A 527 -17.81 15.61 2.02
CA MET A 527 -16.76 14.60 1.95
C MET A 527 -15.61 14.89 2.91
N ILE A 528 -15.23 16.16 3.07
CA ILE A 528 -14.22 16.56 4.05
C ILE A 528 -14.71 16.24 5.47
N ASP A 529 -15.95 16.59 5.81
CA ASP A 529 -16.51 16.30 7.13
C ASP A 529 -16.67 14.79 7.36
N PHE A 530 -17.02 14.03 6.31
CA PHE A 530 -17.04 12.59 6.36
C PHE A 530 -15.65 12.01 6.65
N THR A 531 -14.61 12.51 6.00
CA THR A 531 -13.22 12.11 6.24
C THR A 531 -12.78 12.38 7.68
N LYS A 532 -13.11 13.57 8.21
CA LYS A 532 -12.85 13.91 9.63
C LYS A 532 -13.58 12.95 10.58
N GLN A 533 -14.81 12.56 10.26
CA GLN A 533 -15.57 11.60 11.06
C GLN A 533 -14.88 10.24 11.09
N LEU A 534 -14.45 9.70 9.93
CA LEU A 534 -13.71 8.44 9.85
C LEU A 534 -12.41 8.49 10.66
N ALA A 535 -11.67 9.60 10.53
CA ALA A 535 -10.43 9.83 11.26
C ALA A 535 -10.66 9.85 12.78
N GLY A 536 -11.70 10.53 13.23
CA GLY A 536 -12.09 10.58 14.65
C GLY A 536 -12.43 9.20 15.21
N ILE A 537 -13.20 8.40 14.46
CA ILE A 537 -13.55 7.04 14.85
C ILE A 537 -12.30 6.16 14.92
N ARG A 538 -11.44 6.23 13.89
CA ARG A 538 -10.19 5.45 13.85
C ARG A 538 -9.30 5.76 15.06
N LYS A 539 -9.16 7.02 15.42
CA LYS A 539 -8.36 7.47 16.59
C LYS A 539 -8.97 7.01 17.92
N ALA A 540 -10.29 6.84 17.99
CA ALA A 540 -11.00 6.51 19.23
C ALA A 540 -10.86 5.05 19.65
N SER A 541 -10.39 4.14 18.76
CA SER A 541 -10.24 2.70 19.06
C SER A 541 -8.86 2.19 18.66
N LYS A 542 -8.17 1.55 19.61
CA LYS A 542 -6.89 0.90 19.38
C LYS A 542 -6.97 -0.33 18.47
N ALA A 543 -8.16 -0.93 18.37
CA ALA A 543 -8.39 -2.05 17.49
C ALA A 543 -8.06 -1.74 16.02
N PHE A 544 -8.18 -0.48 15.59
CA PHE A 544 -7.80 -0.08 14.23
C PHE A 544 -6.30 0.01 13.98
N ALA A 545 -5.50 0.11 15.03
CA ALA A 545 -4.04 0.17 14.89
C ALA A 545 -3.42 -1.21 14.64
N GLN A 546 -3.89 -2.26 15.35
CA GLN A 546 -3.23 -3.58 15.34
C GLN A 546 -4.18 -4.77 15.50
N GLY A 547 -5.50 -4.54 15.59
CA GLY A 547 -6.48 -5.60 15.76
C GLY A 547 -6.45 -6.61 14.60
N GLU A 548 -6.65 -7.89 14.91
CA GLU A 548 -6.87 -8.93 13.92
C GLU A 548 -8.18 -8.68 13.15
N MET A 549 -8.20 -9.07 11.89
CA MET A 549 -9.38 -8.93 11.02
C MET A 549 -10.23 -10.19 11.05
N LYS A 550 -11.54 -10.03 11.10
CA LYS A 550 -12.50 -11.11 10.91
C LYS A 550 -13.72 -10.62 10.16
N PHE A 551 -14.04 -11.23 9.02
CA PHE A 551 -15.34 -11.05 8.38
C PHE A 551 -16.43 -11.79 9.18
N LEU A 552 -17.56 -11.12 9.40
CA LEU A 552 -18.75 -11.67 10.04
C LEU A 552 -19.87 -11.90 9.03
N SER A 553 -19.96 -11.04 8.01
CA SER A 553 -20.82 -11.17 6.83
C SER A 553 -20.26 -10.35 5.70
N CYS A 554 -20.26 -10.89 4.48
CA CYS A 554 -19.91 -10.15 3.28
C CYS A 554 -20.79 -10.61 2.12
N THR A 555 -21.63 -9.69 1.64
CA THR A 555 -22.54 -9.91 0.49
C THR A 555 -22.37 -8.76 -0.52
N PRO A 556 -22.92 -8.85 -1.72
CA PRO A 556 -22.84 -7.74 -2.69
C PRO A 556 -23.40 -6.40 -2.18
N GLU A 557 -24.22 -6.41 -1.15
CA GLU A 557 -24.94 -5.25 -0.64
C GLU A 557 -24.53 -4.79 0.75
N GLU A 558 -23.87 -5.65 1.53
CA GLU A 558 -23.49 -5.34 2.92
C GLU A 558 -22.19 -6.03 3.31
N CYS A 559 -21.45 -5.41 4.21
CA CYS A 559 -20.25 -5.98 4.79
C CYS A 559 -20.23 -5.72 6.30
N VAL A 560 -20.06 -6.78 7.08
CA VAL A 560 -19.86 -6.69 8.54
C VAL A 560 -18.54 -7.36 8.87
N PHE A 561 -17.67 -6.66 9.56
CA PHE A 561 -16.38 -7.21 9.98
C PHE A 561 -15.94 -6.67 11.33
N ALA A 562 -15.06 -7.40 11.99
CA ALA A 562 -14.50 -7.03 13.29
C ALA A 562 -12.99 -6.83 13.21
N ARG A 563 -12.49 -5.85 13.97
CA ARG A 563 -11.08 -5.66 14.30
C ARG A 563 -10.92 -6.00 15.78
N ILE A 564 -10.12 -7.02 16.09
CA ILE A 564 -10.03 -7.62 17.42
C ILE A 564 -8.62 -7.41 17.96
N ASP A 565 -8.46 -6.54 18.95
CA ASP A 565 -7.21 -6.27 19.65
C ASP A 565 -7.19 -6.99 21.00
N LYS A 566 -6.65 -8.21 20.99
CA LYS A 566 -6.54 -9.04 22.20
C LYS A 566 -5.64 -8.42 23.27
N LEU A 567 -4.63 -7.63 22.84
CA LEU A 567 -3.69 -6.98 23.77
C LEU A 567 -4.39 -5.91 24.62
N ASN A 568 -5.22 -5.08 23.97
CA ASN A 568 -5.98 -4.04 24.64
C ASN A 568 -7.38 -4.50 25.07
N ARG A 569 -7.74 -5.77 24.82
CA ARG A 569 -9.04 -6.37 25.14
C ARG A 569 -10.20 -5.57 24.54
N GLU A 570 -10.08 -5.21 23.29
CA GLU A 570 -11.06 -4.38 22.58
C GLU A 570 -11.38 -4.98 21.22
N ALA A 571 -12.66 -4.96 20.83
CA ALA A 571 -13.10 -5.28 19.48
C ALA A 571 -13.92 -4.12 18.90
N ALA A 572 -13.62 -3.73 17.66
CA ALA A 572 -14.43 -2.80 16.88
C ALA A 572 -15.18 -3.58 15.81
N VAL A 573 -16.51 -3.46 15.75
CA VAL A 573 -17.38 -4.09 14.75
C VAL A 573 -17.92 -3.00 13.82
N ILE A 574 -17.68 -3.18 12.53
CA ILE A 574 -18.06 -2.25 11.48
C ILE A 574 -19.20 -2.87 10.67
N PHE A 575 -20.28 -2.12 10.53
CA PHE A 575 -21.46 -2.45 9.73
C PHE A 575 -21.52 -1.50 8.56
N LEU A 576 -21.51 -2.00 7.34
CA LEU A 576 -21.59 -1.23 6.10
C LEU A 576 -22.79 -1.68 5.29
N ASN A 577 -23.69 -0.76 4.98
CA ASN A 577 -24.74 -0.93 3.97
C ASN A 577 -24.31 -0.24 2.67
N LYS A 578 -23.98 -1.04 1.66
CA LYS A 578 -23.62 -0.56 0.32
C LYS A 578 -24.81 -0.52 -0.65
N SER A 579 -25.98 -0.95 -0.21
CA SER A 579 -27.16 -1.02 -1.06
C SER A 579 -27.89 0.33 -1.20
N LYS A 580 -28.74 0.42 -2.21
CA LYS A 580 -29.66 1.55 -2.45
C LYS A 580 -30.89 1.53 -1.51
N TYR A 581 -30.97 0.55 -0.61
CA TYR A 581 -32.08 0.35 0.30
C TYR A 581 -31.62 0.36 1.74
N PRO A 582 -32.48 0.78 2.69
CA PRO A 582 -32.16 0.65 4.11
C PRO A 582 -31.97 -0.82 4.51
N LYS A 583 -31.05 -1.06 5.44
CA LYS A 583 -30.76 -2.39 6.01
C LYS A 583 -30.89 -2.37 7.54
N THR A 584 -31.32 -3.50 8.09
CA THR A 584 -31.39 -3.70 9.53
C THR A 584 -30.54 -4.90 9.93
N PHE A 585 -29.62 -4.70 10.84
CA PHE A 585 -28.74 -5.71 11.40
C PHE A 585 -29.16 -5.99 12.85
N LYS A 586 -29.38 -7.26 13.17
CA LYS A 586 -29.61 -7.68 14.57
C LYS A 586 -28.25 -7.88 15.23
N LEU A 587 -28.00 -7.22 16.34
CA LEU A 587 -26.70 -7.30 17.01
C LEU A 587 -26.39 -8.74 17.47
N ASP A 588 -27.38 -9.47 17.94
CA ASP A 588 -27.21 -10.85 18.41
C ASP A 588 -26.66 -11.81 17.31
N ASP A 589 -26.81 -11.47 16.01
CA ASP A 589 -26.28 -12.28 14.90
C ASP A 589 -24.77 -12.10 14.71
N TYR A 590 -24.20 -10.99 15.21
CA TYR A 590 -22.80 -10.58 14.98
C TYR A 590 -21.98 -10.47 16.25
N MET A 591 -22.66 -10.29 17.39
CA MET A 591 -22.00 -10.15 18.69
C MET A 591 -21.82 -11.54 19.29
N LYS A 592 -20.58 -11.90 19.56
CA LYS A 592 -20.29 -13.12 20.31
C LYS A 592 -20.57 -12.92 21.80
N ASP A 593 -20.78 -13.99 22.52
CA ASP A 593 -20.98 -13.98 23.99
C ASP A 593 -19.81 -13.33 24.76
N GLU A 594 -18.63 -13.35 24.17
CA GLU A 594 -17.42 -12.74 24.74
C GLU A 594 -17.38 -11.20 24.59
N TYR A 595 -18.28 -10.59 23.78
CA TYR A 595 -18.31 -9.14 23.56
C TYR A 595 -19.20 -8.47 24.61
N THR A 596 -18.56 -7.69 25.49
CA THR A 596 -19.23 -6.99 26.59
C THR A 596 -19.17 -5.47 26.41
N ASP A 597 -20.03 -4.74 27.13
CA ASP A 597 -20.06 -3.27 27.18
C ASP A 597 -20.06 -2.58 25.80
N PRO A 598 -20.99 -2.90 24.90
CA PRO A 598 -21.03 -2.32 23.56
C PRO A 598 -21.29 -0.82 23.60
N LYS A 599 -20.44 -0.03 22.91
CA LYS A 599 -20.55 1.42 22.75
C LYS A 599 -20.47 1.79 21.29
N PHE A 600 -21.39 2.63 20.84
CA PHE A 600 -21.30 3.18 19.49
C PHE A 600 -20.24 4.29 19.41
N LEU A 601 -19.27 4.14 18.56
CA LEU A 601 -18.42 5.23 18.08
C LEU A 601 -19.14 6.05 17.00
N ARG A 602 -19.96 5.36 16.19
CA ARG A 602 -20.92 5.98 15.28
C ARG A 602 -22.25 5.21 15.36
N LYS A 603 -23.26 5.87 15.94
CA LYS A 603 -24.62 5.35 16.01
C LYS A 603 -25.45 5.90 14.84
N PRO A 604 -26.01 5.06 13.98
CA PRO A 604 -26.99 5.48 12.97
C PRO A 604 -28.28 6.01 13.62
N HIS A 605 -28.95 6.97 12.97
CA HIS A 605 -30.06 7.72 13.54
C HIS A 605 -31.25 6.87 14.04
N GLU A 606 -31.55 5.78 13.36
CA GLU A 606 -32.72 4.93 13.66
C GLU A 606 -32.39 3.64 14.44
N SER A 607 -31.19 3.51 14.99
CA SER A 607 -30.78 2.30 15.71
C SER A 607 -31.41 2.19 17.09
N GLU A 608 -31.92 1.00 17.41
CA GLU A 608 -32.49 0.61 18.71
C GLU A 608 -31.42 -0.14 19.54
N GLU A 609 -31.78 -0.59 20.75
CA GLU A 609 -30.84 -1.24 21.67
C GLU A 609 -30.20 -2.52 21.12
N LYS A 610 -30.95 -3.30 20.33
CA LYS A 610 -30.50 -4.59 19.74
C LYS A 610 -30.44 -4.62 18.22
N THR A 611 -30.63 -3.47 17.57
CA THR A 611 -30.64 -3.39 16.12
C THR A 611 -29.92 -2.16 15.61
N ILE A 612 -29.18 -2.32 14.53
CA ILE A 612 -28.57 -1.22 13.78
C ILE A 612 -29.36 -1.06 12.47
N LYS A 613 -29.97 0.11 12.27
CA LYS A 613 -30.64 0.47 11.03
C LYS A 613 -29.78 1.43 10.25
N LEU A 614 -29.32 1.04 9.08
CA LEU A 614 -28.49 1.84 8.19
C LEU A 614 -29.31 2.32 7.00
N SER A 615 -29.24 3.63 6.73
CA SER A 615 -29.70 4.21 5.48
C SER A 615 -28.92 3.65 4.28
N PRO A 616 -29.36 3.88 3.03
CA PRO A 616 -28.57 3.54 1.85
C PRO A 616 -27.16 4.15 1.91
N PHE A 617 -26.15 3.35 1.57
CA PHE A 617 -24.73 3.78 1.55
C PHE A 617 -24.23 4.35 2.88
N ASP A 618 -24.65 3.74 3.99
CA ASP A 618 -24.35 4.20 5.34
C ASP A 618 -23.61 3.12 6.15
N TYR A 619 -23.04 3.52 7.28
CA TYR A 619 -22.28 2.60 8.14
C TYR A 619 -22.52 2.86 9.64
N GLY A 620 -22.18 1.88 10.45
CA GLY A 620 -22.16 1.97 11.90
C GLY A 620 -20.87 1.39 12.45
N VAL A 621 -20.41 1.91 13.58
CA VAL A 621 -19.23 1.38 14.28
C VAL A 621 -19.54 1.21 15.75
N LEU A 622 -19.33 0.00 16.24
CA LEU A 622 -19.53 -0.41 17.62
C LEU A 622 -18.18 -0.87 18.19
N VAL A 623 -17.87 -0.48 19.41
CA VAL A 623 -16.69 -0.96 20.15
C VAL A 623 -17.16 -1.70 21.40
N CYS A 624 -16.48 -2.82 21.70
CA CYS A 624 -16.78 -3.71 22.82
C CYS A 624 -15.51 -4.08 23.56
N SER A 625 -15.64 -4.43 24.84
CA SER A 625 -14.61 -5.15 25.58
C SER A 625 -14.69 -6.66 25.26
N ILE A 626 -13.54 -7.37 25.25
CA ILE A 626 -13.45 -8.82 25.01
C ILE A 626 -12.70 -9.53 26.13
#